data_92b9299da142b22243589862cb450a8b
#
_entry.id   92b9299da142b22243589862cb450a8b
#
_cell.length_a   1.000
_cell.length_b   1.000
_cell.length_c   1.000
_cell.angle_alpha   90.00
_cell.angle_beta   90.00
_cell.angle_gamma   90.00
#
_symmetry.space_group_name_H-M   'P 1'
#
loop_
_entity.id
_entity.type
_entity.pdbx_description
1 polymer ?
#
loop_
_entity_poly.entity_id
_entity_poly.type
_entity_poly.pdbx_seq_one_letter_code
_entity_poly.pdbx_strand_id
1 'polypeptide(L)'
;RDTTPIRGSLDQVLSSVTSADIARAIKSGACGVYHGCVHNMLCEKSEDILKGLYKSASFVLQAVHFQRTGVYVRHMADLVSVLPPEESAVLQTFMELKGGRPVAFDAMSEQLFSWAGKWAGAPR
;
A
#
# COMPACT_ATOMS: atom_id res chain seq x y z
N ARG A 1 21.24 13.72 -5.10
CA ARG A 1 20.81 13.92 -5.08
C ARG A 1 20.13 14.35 -4.87
N ASP A 2 20.26 14.20 -4.43
CA ASP A 2 19.39 14.58 -4.20
C ASP A 2 18.98 15.41 -4.53
N THR A 3 19.19 15.24 -4.68
CA THR A 3 19.04 16.28 -4.73
C THR A 3 18.12 17.23 -4.76
N THR A 4 18.45 18.26 -4.61
CA THR A 4 17.59 19.38 -4.34
C THR A 4 16.50 19.60 -5.38
N PRO A 5 16.81 19.56 -6.66
CA PRO A 5 15.77 19.73 -7.68
C PRO A 5 14.67 18.67 -7.60
N ILE A 6 15.05 17.43 -7.33
CA ILE A 6 14.07 16.35 -7.20
C ILE A 6 13.15 16.62 -6.02
N ARG A 7 13.74 17.09 -4.94
CA ARG A 7 13.00 17.39 -3.75
C ARG A 7 12.00 18.53 -3.97
N GLY A 8 12.42 19.57 -4.64
CA GLY A 8 11.55 20.66 -4.98
C GLY A 8 10.38 20.24 -5.85
N SER A 9 10.63 19.37 -6.82
CA SER A 9 9.58 18.83 -7.68
C SER A 9 8.55 18.03 -6.88
N LEU A 10 9.03 17.22 -5.94
CA LEU A 10 8.13 16.43 -5.10
C LEU A 10 7.26 17.34 -4.24
N ASP A 11 7.84 18.36 -3.64
CA ASP A 11 7.08 19.30 -2.82
C ASP A 11 6.01 20.00 -3.65
N GLN A 12 6.32 20.40 -4.87
CA GLN A 12 5.34 21.01 -5.75
C GLN A 12 4.20 20.06 -6.08
N VAL A 13 4.52 18.80 -6.36
CA VAL A 13 3.50 17.80 -6.65
C VAL A 13 2.59 17.61 -5.44
N LEU A 14 3.17 17.49 -4.26
CA LEU A 14 2.39 17.28 -3.05
C LEU A 14 1.51 18.48 -2.73
N SER A 15 2.01 19.69 -2.92
CA SER A 15 1.25 20.89 -2.61
C SER A 15 0.11 21.14 -3.60
N SER A 16 0.21 20.61 -4.82
CA SER A 16 -0.83 20.78 -5.84
C SER A 16 -1.91 19.70 -5.78
N VAL A 17 -1.70 18.65 -5.00
CA VAL A 17 -2.65 17.55 -4.90
C VAL A 17 -3.75 17.89 -3.90
N THR A 18 -5.00 17.75 -4.31
CA THR A 18 -6.13 18.03 -3.44
C THR A 18 -6.49 16.80 -2.59
N SER A 19 -7.27 17.02 -1.52
CA SER A 19 -7.79 15.93 -0.71
C SER A 19 -8.61 14.95 -1.55
N ALA A 20 -9.37 15.46 -2.51
CA ALA A 20 -10.16 14.61 -3.40
C ALA A 20 -9.26 13.74 -4.29
N ASP A 21 -8.14 14.30 -4.76
CA ASP A 21 -7.18 13.55 -5.57
C ASP A 21 -6.56 12.42 -4.77
N ILE A 22 -6.20 12.70 -3.52
CA ILE A 22 -5.62 11.68 -2.63
C ILE A 22 -6.64 10.58 -2.36
N ALA A 23 -7.88 10.95 -2.07
CA ALA A 23 -8.94 9.96 -1.81
C ALA A 23 -9.15 9.06 -3.03
N ARG A 24 -9.16 9.63 -4.23
CA ARG A 24 -9.30 8.83 -5.45
C ARG A 24 -8.12 7.89 -5.65
N ALA A 25 -6.91 8.38 -5.37
CA ALA A 25 -5.71 7.57 -5.52
C ALA A 25 -5.72 6.38 -4.54
N ILE A 26 -6.16 6.61 -3.31
CA ILE A 26 -6.28 5.55 -2.32
C ILE A 26 -7.28 4.50 -2.78
N LYS A 27 -8.47 4.95 -3.19
CA LYS A 27 -9.50 4.02 -3.62
C LYS A 27 -9.09 3.25 -4.87
N SER A 28 -8.52 3.93 -5.85
CA SER A 28 -8.06 3.30 -7.07
C SER A 28 -6.95 2.29 -6.80
N GLY A 29 -5.98 2.66 -5.95
CA GLY A 29 -4.90 1.75 -5.59
C GLY A 29 -5.41 0.53 -4.83
N ALA A 30 -6.32 0.74 -3.88
CA ALA A 30 -6.90 -0.36 -3.12
C ALA A 30 -7.76 -1.26 -4.00
N CYS A 31 -8.51 -0.70 -4.94
CA CYS A 31 -9.27 -1.50 -5.90
C CYS A 31 -8.35 -2.36 -6.75
N GLY A 32 -7.23 -1.79 -7.20
CA GLY A 32 -6.24 -2.54 -7.97
C GLY A 32 -5.68 -3.72 -7.18
N VAL A 33 -5.36 -3.48 -5.92
CA VAL A 33 -4.86 -4.55 -5.04
C VAL A 33 -5.96 -5.59 -4.81
N TYR A 34 -7.18 -5.16 -4.55
CA TYR A 34 -8.30 -6.06 -4.31
C TYR A 34 -8.53 -6.98 -5.51
N HIS A 35 -8.68 -6.41 -6.70
CA HIS A 35 -8.91 -7.19 -7.90
C HIS A 35 -7.72 -8.06 -8.25
N GLY A 36 -6.52 -7.55 -8.05
CA GLY A 36 -5.30 -8.33 -8.26
C GLY A 36 -5.23 -9.53 -7.33
N CYS A 37 -5.62 -9.35 -6.06
CA CYS A 37 -5.65 -10.47 -5.11
C CYS A 37 -6.64 -11.54 -5.54
N VAL A 38 -7.85 -11.14 -5.95
CA VAL A 38 -8.87 -12.08 -6.37
C VAL A 38 -8.38 -12.87 -7.59
N HIS A 39 -7.87 -12.17 -8.58
CA HIS A 39 -7.38 -12.82 -9.78
C HIS A 39 -6.23 -13.77 -9.47
N ASN A 40 -5.31 -13.33 -8.63
CA ASN A 40 -4.15 -14.15 -8.26
C ASN A 40 -4.57 -15.40 -7.48
N MET A 41 -5.51 -15.24 -6.53
CA MET A 41 -5.97 -16.37 -5.74
C MET A 41 -6.72 -17.41 -6.57
N LEU A 42 -7.50 -16.95 -7.55
CA LEU A 42 -8.33 -17.85 -8.35
C LEU A 42 -7.63 -18.40 -9.58
N CYS A 43 -6.72 -17.65 -10.16
CA CYS A 43 -6.16 -17.98 -11.47
C CYS A 43 -4.66 -18.21 -11.48
N GLU A 44 -3.89 -17.18 -11.11
CA GLU A 44 -2.44 -17.22 -11.27
C GLU A 44 -1.72 -17.98 -10.16
N LYS A 45 -2.14 -17.77 -8.94
CA LYS A 45 -1.53 -18.37 -7.73
C LYS A 45 -0.02 -18.15 -7.69
N SER A 46 0.40 -16.95 -8.08
CA SER A 46 1.80 -16.58 -8.20
C SER A 46 2.30 -15.86 -6.98
N GLU A 47 3.40 -16.33 -6.39
CA GLU A 47 4.04 -15.66 -5.26
C GLU A 47 4.62 -14.32 -5.67
N ASP A 48 5.16 -14.23 -6.89
CA ASP A 48 5.72 -12.95 -7.37
C ASP A 48 4.64 -11.89 -7.53
N ILE A 49 3.47 -12.28 -8.03
CA ILE A 49 2.35 -11.36 -8.15
C ILE A 49 1.94 -10.90 -6.76
N LEU A 50 1.87 -11.81 -5.79
CA LEU A 50 1.50 -11.45 -4.43
C LEU A 50 2.47 -10.44 -3.83
N LYS A 51 3.77 -10.63 -4.04
CA LYS A 51 4.77 -9.67 -3.57
C LYS A 51 4.55 -8.30 -4.19
N GLY A 52 4.24 -8.26 -5.47
CA GLY A 52 3.95 -7.00 -6.17
C GLY A 52 2.70 -6.32 -5.62
N LEU A 53 1.69 -7.09 -5.24
CA LEU A 53 0.48 -6.55 -4.65
C LEU A 53 0.76 -5.93 -3.28
N TYR A 54 1.62 -6.56 -2.46
CA TYR A 54 2.04 -5.97 -1.20
C TYR A 54 2.82 -4.68 -1.41
N LYS A 55 3.64 -4.61 -2.44
CA LYS A 55 4.34 -3.38 -2.76
C LYS A 55 3.35 -2.26 -3.10
N SER A 56 2.34 -2.57 -3.91
CA SER A 56 1.29 -1.60 -4.23
C SER A 56 0.54 -1.16 -2.98
N ALA A 57 0.25 -2.11 -2.09
CA ALA A 57 -0.42 -1.79 -0.83
C ALA A 57 0.42 -0.82 0.02
N SER A 58 1.73 -0.97 0.01
CA SER A 58 2.59 -0.08 0.78
C SER A 58 2.46 1.37 0.30
N PHE A 59 2.33 1.59 -1.00
CA PHE A 59 2.13 2.93 -1.54
C PHE A 59 0.76 3.49 -1.14
N VAL A 60 -0.26 2.64 -1.14
CA VAL A 60 -1.59 3.07 -0.70
C VAL A 60 -1.55 3.46 0.77
N LEU A 61 -0.83 2.72 1.60
CA LEU A 61 -0.73 3.04 3.02
C LEU A 61 0.02 4.35 3.26
N GLN A 62 1.03 4.65 2.45
CA GLN A 62 1.68 5.96 2.52
C GLN A 62 0.67 7.08 2.23
N ALA A 63 -0.16 6.89 1.22
CA ALA A 63 -1.16 7.88 0.85
C ALA A 63 -2.23 8.03 1.94
N VAL A 64 -2.65 6.91 2.54
CA VAL A 64 -3.62 6.92 3.63
C VAL A 64 -3.09 7.73 4.82
N HIS A 65 -1.86 7.50 5.20
CA HIS A 65 -1.27 8.23 6.31
C HIS A 65 -1.15 9.72 5.99
N PHE A 66 -0.73 10.04 4.77
CA PHE A 66 -0.65 11.44 4.35
C PHE A 66 -2.02 12.11 4.40
N GLN A 67 -3.07 11.41 3.96
CA GLN A 67 -4.42 11.95 4.00
C GLN A 67 -4.87 12.25 5.43
N ARG A 68 -4.51 11.36 6.38
CA ARG A 68 -4.93 11.50 7.78
C ARG A 68 -4.18 12.61 8.51
N THR A 69 -2.89 12.76 8.23
CA THR A 69 -2.03 13.59 9.05
C THR A 69 -1.44 14.80 8.34
N GLY A 70 -1.44 14.77 7.01
CA GLY A 70 -0.77 15.80 6.22
C GLY A 70 0.75 15.62 6.18
N VAL A 71 1.26 14.55 6.76
CA VAL A 71 2.70 14.28 6.81
C VAL A 71 3.03 13.08 5.91
N TYR A 72 3.94 13.29 4.97
CA TYR A 72 4.38 12.22 4.09
C TYR A 72 5.56 11.48 4.73
N VAL A 73 5.38 10.20 4.99
CA VAL A 73 6.42 9.36 5.57
C VAL A 73 7.04 8.51 4.46
N ARG A 74 8.32 8.74 4.19
CA ARG A 74 9.02 8.08 3.10
C ARG A 74 9.47 6.67 3.43
N HIS A 75 9.92 6.48 4.68
CA HIS A 75 10.54 5.22 5.09
C HIS A 75 9.50 4.29 5.70
N MET A 76 9.42 3.08 5.18
CA MET A 76 8.41 2.12 5.61
C MET A 76 8.55 1.75 7.10
N ALA A 77 9.78 1.71 7.60
CA ALA A 77 9.99 1.42 9.02
C ALA A 77 9.34 2.47 9.93
N ASP A 78 9.42 3.73 9.51
CA ASP A 78 8.76 4.81 10.26
C ASP A 78 7.25 4.73 10.13
N LEU A 79 6.78 4.38 8.95
CA LEU A 79 5.35 4.28 8.69
C LEU A 79 4.71 3.17 9.52
N VAL A 80 5.39 2.04 9.65
CA VAL A 80 4.90 0.92 10.48
C VAL A 80 4.61 1.38 11.91
N SER A 81 5.46 2.24 12.46
CA SER A 81 5.33 2.65 13.85
C SER A 81 4.17 3.60 14.09
N VAL A 82 3.63 4.23 13.05
CA VAL A 82 2.54 5.22 13.22
C VAL A 82 1.20 4.75 12.70
N LEU A 83 1.14 3.60 12.03
CA LEU A 83 -0.12 3.08 11.49
C LEU A 83 -0.88 2.25 12.53
N PRO A 84 -2.22 2.18 12.40
CA PRO A 84 -3.01 1.25 13.22
C PRO A 84 -2.55 -0.20 13.04
N PRO A 85 -2.82 -1.08 14.02
CA PRO A 85 -2.29 -2.45 13.97
C PRO A 85 -2.60 -3.23 12.69
N GLU A 86 -3.79 -3.13 12.16
CA GLU A 86 -4.16 -3.87 10.95
C GLU A 86 -3.36 -3.40 9.74
N GLU A 87 -3.24 -2.10 9.57
CA GLU A 87 -2.47 -1.53 8.46
C GLU A 87 -0.98 -1.79 8.65
N SER A 88 -0.52 -1.65 9.87
CA SER A 88 0.87 -1.92 10.22
C SER A 88 1.24 -3.36 9.90
N ALA A 89 0.32 -4.32 10.16
CA ALA A 89 0.58 -5.72 9.87
C ALA A 89 0.79 -5.97 8.38
N VAL A 90 -0.01 -5.33 7.52
CA VAL A 90 0.16 -5.43 6.06
C VAL A 90 1.53 -4.91 5.66
N LEU A 91 1.91 -3.76 6.18
CA LEU A 91 3.19 -3.16 5.85
C LEU A 91 4.37 -3.99 6.36
N GLN A 92 4.25 -4.54 7.58
CA GLN A 92 5.28 -5.42 8.11
C GLN A 92 5.47 -6.66 7.25
N THR A 93 4.37 -7.24 6.77
CA THR A 93 4.44 -8.40 5.87
C THR A 93 5.20 -8.02 4.60
N PHE A 94 4.92 -6.85 4.04
CA PHE A 94 5.64 -6.38 2.87
C PHE A 94 7.14 -6.28 3.15
N MET A 95 7.51 -5.68 4.28
CA MET A 95 8.92 -5.52 4.64
C MET A 95 9.61 -6.86 4.84
N GLU A 96 8.91 -7.81 5.44
CA GLU A 96 9.46 -9.16 5.65
C GLU A 96 9.67 -9.89 4.33
N LEU A 97 8.71 -9.76 3.40
CA LEU A 97 8.84 -10.35 2.07
C LEU A 97 10.02 -9.74 1.32
N LYS A 98 10.17 -8.44 1.43
CA LYS A 98 11.29 -7.74 0.80
C LYS A 98 12.63 -8.21 1.39
N GLY A 99 12.63 -8.56 2.67
CA GLY A 99 13.81 -9.06 3.35
C GLY A 99 14.10 -10.54 3.12
N GLY A 100 13.24 -11.24 2.38
CA GLY A 100 13.49 -12.64 2.03
C GLY A 100 12.61 -13.65 2.74
N ARG A 101 11.61 -13.22 3.51
CA ARG A 101 10.71 -14.13 4.17
C ARG A 101 9.97 -14.99 3.14
N PRO A 102 9.83 -16.32 3.38
CA PRO A 102 9.05 -17.17 2.47
C PRO A 102 7.60 -16.74 2.39
N VAL A 103 6.99 -16.91 1.23
CA VAL A 103 5.60 -16.54 1.00
C VAL A 103 4.67 -17.61 1.58
N ALA A 104 3.80 -17.19 2.52
CA ALA A 104 2.69 -18.01 2.97
C ALA A 104 1.48 -17.58 2.14
N PHE A 105 1.33 -18.17 0.97
CA PHE A 105 0.43 -17.66 -0.07
C PHE A 105 -1.00 -17.45 0.42
N ASP A 106 -1.60 -18.49 1.03
CA ASP A 106 -3.01 -18.40 1.41
C ASP A 106 -3.24 -17.35 2.50
N ALA A 107 -2.41 -17.39 3.56
CA ALA A 107 -2.57 -16.46 4.67
C ALA A 107 -2.30 -15.03 4.26
N MET A 108 -1.26 -14.82 3.47
CA MET A 108 -0.89 -13.48 3.03
C MET A 108 -1.89 -12.93 2.02
N SER A 109 -2.39 -13.77 1.11
CA SER A 109 -3.43 -13.36 0.16
C SER A 109 -4.68 -12.92 0.90
N GLU A 110 -5.09 -13.67 1.91
CA GLU A 110 -6.28 -13.35 2.68
C GLU A 110 -6.12 -12.06 3.46
N GLN A 111 -4.95 -11.87 4.07
CA GLN A 111 -4.65 -10.63 4.78
C GLN A 111 -4.80 -9.42 3.86
N LEU A 112 -4.18 -9.50 2.70
CA LEU A 112 -4.18 -8.39 1.77
C LEU A 112 -5.56 -8.15 1.18
N PHE A 113 -6.26 -9.23 0.83
CA PHE A 113 -7.62 -9.16 0.31
C PHE A 113 -8.57 -8.48 1.31
N SER A 114 -8.48 -8.89 2.57
CA SER A 114 -9.33 -8.32 3.63
C SER A 114 -9.07 -6.83 3.80
N TRP A 115 -7.81 -6.43 3.85
CA TRP A 115 -7.45 -5.03 3.98
C TRP A 115 -7.91 -4.22 2.77
N ALA A 116 -7.61 -4.70 1.58
CA ALA A 116 -7.94 -3.97 0.35
C ALA A 116 -9.44 -3.81 0.16
N GLY A 117 -10.20 -4.82 0.56
CA GLY A 117 -11.66 -4.77 0.43
C GLY A 117 -12.28 -3.62 1.19
N LYS A 118 -11.71 -3.27 2.33
CA LYS A 118 -12.21 -2.16 3.13
C LYS A 118 -12.04 -0.82 2.41
N TRP A 119 -10.90 -0.63 1.79
CA TRP A 119 -10.60 0.62 1.09
C TRP A 119 -11.22 0.69 -0.30
N ALA A 120 -11.42 -0.46 -0.91
CA ALA A 120 -12.05 -0.52 -2.23
C ALA A 120 -13.57 -0.34 -2.15
N GLY A 121 -14.14 -0.45 -0.94
CA GLY A 121 -15.57 -0.38 -0.77
C GLY A 121 -16.30 -1.62 -1.26
N ALA A 122 -15.60 -2.75 -1.33
CA ALA A 122 -16.19 -3.99 -1.80
C ALA A 122 -17.15 -4.57 -0.76
N PRO A 123 -18.23 -5.20 -1.19
CA PRO A 123 -19.12 -5.87 -0.23
C PRO A 123 -18.42 -7.05 0.41
N ARG A 124 -18.84 -7.34 1.60
CA ARG A 124 -18.25 -8.40 2.40
C ARG A 124 -19.03 -9.68 2.36
#